data_c40ed950abe570b7d33ba84cf009f3fa
#
_entry.id   c40ed950abe570b7d33ba84cf009f3fa
#
_cell.length_a   1.000
_cell.length_b   1.000
_cell.length_c   1.000
_cell.angle_alpha   90.00
_cell.angle_beta   90.00
_cell.angle_gamma   90.00
#
_symmetry.space_group_name_H-M   'P 1'
#
loop_
_entity.id
_entity.type
_entity.pdbx_description
1 polymer ?
#
loop_
_entity_poly.entity_id
_entity_poly.type
_entity_poly.pdbx_seq_one_letter_code
_entity_poly.pdbx_strand_id
1 'polypeptide(L)'
;MFPDAQVPYLAYYGTLEPPTQVKPGEGVFLEYAPMAKYKNPNSDGYRTYVPMEQKYLKPLMEMFGKENAKVLEYWIDNSMYSNYTKPPKILNVDPEPVRKDIAYYKSLGIDEITTFACYLGQDYEDLYGIPDIHAYTQAF
;
A
#
# COMPACT_ATOMS: atom_id res chain seq x y z
N MET A 1 -19.01 -19.57 -13.76
CA MET A 1 -17.57 -19.30 -13.94
C MET A 1 -17.46 -17.84 -14.34
N PHE A 2 -16.56 -17.08 -13.77
CA PHE A 2 -16.33 -15.66 -14.10
C PHE A 2 -15.05 -15.56 -14.92
N PRO A 3 -15.13 -15.59 -16.27
CA PRO A 3 -13.96 -15.69 -17.14
C PRO A 3 -13.01 -14.49 -17.04
N ASP A 4 -13.55 -13.31 -16.64
CA ASP A 4 -12.79 -12.05 -16.53
C ASP A 4 -12.35 -11.75 -15.08
N ALA A 5 -12.45 -12.74 -14.18
CA ALA A 5 -12.03 -12.54 -12.79
C ALA A 5 -10.51 -12.38 -12.70
N GLN A 6 -10.07 -11.36 -11.98
CA GLN A 6 -8.66 -11.12 -11.68
C GLN A 6 -8.37 -11.46 -10.22
N VAL A 7 -7.16 -11.96 -9.95
CA VAL A 7 -6.70 -12.33 -8.60
C VAL A 7 -5.39 -11.60 -8.29
N PRO A 8 -5.30 -10.87 -7.16
CA PRO A 8 -4.08 -10.22 -6.76
C PRO A 8 -3.04 -11.23 -6.24
N TYR A 9 -1.80 -11.09 -6.68
CA TYR A 9 -0.65 -11.56 -5.94
C TYR A 9 -0.22 -10.42 -5.01
N LEU A 10 -0.56 -10.54 -3.73
CA LEU A 10 -0.22 -9.54 -2.74
C LEU A 10 1.26 -9.66 -2.35
N ALA A 11 2.08 -8.72 -2.83
CA ALA A 11 3.48 -8.60 -2.45
C ALA A 11 3.60 -7.82 -1.14
N TYR A 12 3.69 -8.57 -0.04
CA TYR A 12 3.58 -8.08 1.33
C TYR A 12 4.43 -8.93 2.27
N TYR A 13 5.33 -8.35 3.02
CA TYR A 13 6.24 -9.06 3.94
C TYR A 13 6.89 -10.32 3.33
N GLY A 14 6.44 -11.49 3.73
CA GLY A 14 7.01 -12.78 3.30
C GLY A 14 6.81 -13.12 1.82
N THR A 15 5.97 -12.38 1.10
CA THR A 15 5.72 -12.55 -0.34
C THR A 15 6.35 -11.46 -1.20
N LEU A 16 7.22 -10.61 -0.62
CA LEU A 16 7.94 -9.59 -1.36
C LEU A 16 8.99 -10.17 -2.33
N GLU A 17 9.62 -11.29 -1.95
CA GLU A 17 10.58 -11.94 -2.83
C GLU A 17 9.86 -12.65 -3.98
N PRO A 18 10.21 -12.35 -5.25
CA PRO A 18 9.56 -12.98 -6.38
C PRO A 18 9.72 -14.51 -6.36
N PRO A 19 8.66 -15.29 -6.64
CA PRO A 19 8.78 -16.73 -6.76
C PRO A 19 9.71 -17.12 -7.93
N THR A 20 10.57 -18.10 -7.69
CA THR A 20 11.58 -18.53 -8.69
C THR A 20 11.15 -19.75 -9.52
N GLN A 21 10.15 -20.50 -9.04
CA GLN A 21 9.75 -21.77 -9.67
C GLN A 21 8.41 -21.71 -10.40
N VAL A 22 7.62 -20.66 -10.14
CA VAL A 22 6.29 -20.49 -10.73
C VAL A 22 6.19 -19.10 -11.38
N LYS A 23 5.38 -19.02 -12.44
CA LYS A 23 5.04 -17.75 -13.09
C LYS A 23 3.58 -17.43 -12.82
N PRO A 24 3.19 -16.14 -12.81
CA PRO A 24 1.79 -15.77 -12.70
C PRO A 24 1.00 -16.36 -13.86
N GLY A 25 -0.19 -16.89 -13.54
CA GLY A 25 -1.15 -17.34 -14.55
C GLY A 25 -1.92 -16.15 -15.15
N GLU A 26 -2.70 -16.43 -16.19
CA GLU A 26 -3.61 -15.45 -16.77
C GLU A 26 -4.59 -14.91 -15.70
N GLY A 27 -4.85 -13.60 -15.71
CA GLY A 27 -5.72 -12.93 -14.73
C GLY A 27 -5.09 -12.71 -13.34
N VAL A 28 -3.82 -13.10 -13.13
CA VAL A 28 -3.11 -12.78 -11.89
C VAL A 28 -2.32 -11.47 -12.05
N PHE A 29 -2.60 -10.49 -11.19
CA PHE A 29 -1.90 -9.20 -11.20
C PHE A 29 -1.08 -8.98 -9.92
N LEU A 30 -0.09 -8.12 -10.00
CA LEU A 30 0.70 -7.69 -8.84
C LEU A 30 -0.08 -6.65 -8.03
N GLU A 31 -0.27 -6.89 -6.73
CA GLU A 31 -0.68 -5.88 -5.78
C GLU A 31 0.45 -5.67 -4.77
N TYR A 32 1.22 -4.62 -4.98
CA TYR A 32 2.37 -4.28 -4.13
C TYR A 32 1.91 -3.46 -2.93
N ALA A 33 2.18 -3.96 -1.71
CA ALA A 33 1.69 -3.40 -0.46
C ALA A 33 2.85 -3.08 0.52
N PRO A 34 3.52 -1.91 0.40
CA PRO A 34 4.73 -1.57 1.16
C PRO A 34 4.43 -1.06 2.58
N MET A 35 3.92 -1.92 3.45
CA MET A 35 3.54 -1.57 4.81
C MET A 35 4.74 -1.32 5.74
N ALA A 36 5.89 -1.91 5.48
CA ALA A 36 7.00 -1.88 6.42
C ALA A 36 7.56 -0.48 6.64
N LYS A 37 7.47 0.41 5.64
CA LYS A 37 7.91 1.81 5.75
C LYS A 37 7.16 2.63 6.81
N TYR A 38 5.96 2.18 7.22
CA TYR A 38 5.17 2.82 8.28
C TYR A 38 5.48 2.32 9.68
N LYS A 39 6.35 1.33 9.83
CA LYS A 39 6.79 0.83 11.12
C LYS A 39 7.84 1.74 11.76
N ASN A 40 8.01 1.59 13.08
CA ASN A 40 9.10 2.24 13.77
C ASN A 40 10.45 1.85 13.12
N PRO A 41 11.28 2.84 12.68
CA PRO A 41 12.57 2.58 12.04
C PRO A 41 13.53 1.72 12.88
N ASN A 42 13.34 1.70 14.20
CA ASN A 42 14.15 0.89 15.10
C ASN A 42 13.62 -0.55 15.28
N SER A 43 12.47 -0.89 14.67
CA SER A 43 11.92 -2.24 14.75
C SER A 43 12.63 -3.20 13.78
N ASP A 44 12.66 -4.48 14.15
CA ASP A 44 13.22 -5.52 13.26
C ASP A 44 12.41 -5.63 11.97
N GLY A 45 11.08 -5.45 12.05
CA GLY A 45 10.23 -5.46 10.86
C GLY A 45 10.59 -4.36 9.86
N TYR A 46 10.86 -3.13 10.32
CA TYR A 46 11.31 -2.05 9.44
C TYR A 46 12.66 -2.40 8.79
N ARG A 47 13.65 -2.78 9.61
CA ARG A 47 15.02 -3.08 9.13
C ARG A 47 15.05 -4.25 8.15
N THR A 48 14.18 -5.24 8.32
CA THR A 48 14.13 -6.41 7.45
C THR A 48 13.38 -6.13 6.15
N TYR A 49 12.19 -5.54 6.23
CA TYR A 49 11.28 -5.51 5.09
C TYR A 49 11.38 -4.26 4.23
N VAL A 50 11.76 -3.08 4.76
CA VAL A 50 11.93 -1.89 3.92
C VAL A 50 12.97 -2.08 2.82
N PRO A 51 14.16 -2.65 3.07
CA PRO A 51 15.09 -2.98 1.99
C PRO A 51 14.53 -3.98 0.98
N MET A 52 13.70 -4.93 1.43
CA MET A 52 13.05 -5.90 0.54
C MET A 52 11.99 -5.22 -0.34
N GLU A 53 11.16 -4.34 0.23
CA GLU A 53 10.19 -3.54 -0.52
C GLU A 53 10.88 -2.77 -1.65
N GLN A 54 11.96 -2.07 -1.35
CA GLN A 54 12.73 -1.31 -2.34
C GLN A 54 13.41 -2.21 -3.39
N LYS A 55 13.96 -3.35 -2.98
CA LYS A 55 14.70 -4.26 -3.86
C LYS A 55 13.80 -4.99 -4.84
N TYR A 56 12.62 -5.45 -4.38
CA TYR A 56 11.84 -6.42 -5.14
C TYR A 56 10.69 -5.84 -5.96
N LEU A 57 10.33 -4.57 -5.82
CA LEU A 57 9.26 -3.96 -6.64
C LEU A 57 9.53 -4.11 -8.14
N LYS A 58 10.70 -3.71 -8.61
CA LYS A 58 11.04 -3.82 -10.05
C LYS A 58 11.06 -5.26 -10.56
N PRO A 59 11.74 -6.23 -9.89
CA PRO A 59 11.67 -7.63 -10.26
C PRO A 59 10.25 -8.21 -10.28
N LEU A 60 9.40 -7.82 -9.35
CA LEU A 60 7.98 -8.20 -9.34
C LEU A 60 7.25 -7.62 -10.56
N MET A 61 7.43 -6.35 -10.86
CA MET A 61 6.85 -5.72 -12.04
C MET A 61 7.31 -6.38 -13.35
N GLU A 62 8.57 -6.80 -13.43
CA GLU A 62 9.09 -7.55 -14.58
C GLU A 62 8.41 -8.92 -14.71
N MET A 63 8.13 -9.59 -13.60
CA MET A 63 7.47 -10.90 -13.58
C MET A 63 5.99 -10.85 -13.98
N PHE A 64 5.25 -9.83 -13.50
CA PHE A 64 3.79 -9.71 -13.70
C PHE A 64 3.42 -8.88 -14.94
N GLY A 65 4.36 -8.11 -15.50
CA GLY A 65 4.10 -7.06 -16.48
C GLY A 65 3.73 -5.74 -15.82
N LYS A 66 4.24 -4.63 -16.36
CA LYS A 66 4.02 -3.29 -15.80
C LYS A 66 2.54 -2.91 -15.78
N GLU A 67 1.82 -3.28 -16.84
CA GLU A 67 0.39 -3.05 -17.03
C GLU A 67 -0.49 -3.82 -16.03
N ASN A 68 0.08 -4.81 -15.37
CA ASN A 68 -0.58 -5.66 -14.37
C ASN A 68 -0.10 -5.35 -12.95
N ALA A 69 0.55 -4.22 -12.73
CA ALA A 69 1.04 -3.82 -11.42
C ALA A 69 0.14 -2.73 -10.82
N LYS A 70 -0.31 -2.96 -9.59
CA LYS A 70 -1.08 -2.03 -8.78
C LYS A 70 -0.39 -1.84 -7.43
N VAL A 71 -0.70 -0.74 -6.76
CA VAL A 71 -0.18 -0.44 -5.41
C VAL A 71 -1.32 -0.30 -4.42
N LEU A 72 -1.16 -0.91 -3.27
CA LEU A 72 -2.02 -0.76 -2.10
C LEU A 72 -1.21 -0.11 -0.97
N GLU A 73 -1.42 1.16 -0.74
CA GLU A 73 -0.74 1.97 0.26
C GLU A 73 -1.49 2.03 1.60
N TYR A 74 -0.89 2.70 2.57
CA TYR A 74 -1.40 2.81 3.94
C TYR A 74 -1.42 4.25 4.45
N TRP A 75 -1.43 5.26 3.56
CA TRP A 75 -1.32 6.68 3.92
C TRP A 75 -2.42 7.17 4.84
N ILE A 76 -3.64 6.63 4.68
CA ILE A 76 -4.81 6.98 5.49
C ILE A 76 -5.32 5.79 6.33
N ASP A 77 -4.46 4.81 6.62
CA ASP A 77 -4.75 3.75 7.58
C ASP A 77 -4.63 4.27 9.02
N ASN A 78 -5.71 4.84 9.53
CA ASN A 78 -5.74 5.41 10.86
C ASN A 78 -5.66 4.36 11.98
N SER A 79 -5.79 3.08 11.68
CA SER A 79 -5.56 2.02 12.65
C SER A 79 -4.11 1.99 13.11
N MET A 80 -3.17 2.23 12.20
CA MET A 80 -1.73 2.30 12.49
C MET A 80 -1.40 3.55 13.31
N TYR A 81 -1.92 4.71 12.95
CA TYR A 81 -1.73 5.97 13.70
C TYR A 81 -2.36 5.90 15.09
N SER A 82 -3.42 5.10 15.27
CA SER A 82 -4.07 4.85 16.55
C SER A 82 -3.43 3.71 17.35
N ASN A 83 -2.30 3.14 16.89
CA ASN A 83 -1.64 1.98 17.49
C ASN A 83 -2.58 0.76 17.66
N TYR A 84 -3.48 0.57 16.69
CA TYR A 84 -4.49 -0.49 16.66
C TYR A 84 -5.43 -0.49 17.89
N THR A 85 -5.63 0.67 18.52
CA THR A 85 -6.51 0.84 19.67
C THR A 85 -7.71 1.73 19.37
N LYS A 86 -8.80 1.52 20.10
CA LYS A 86 -10.02 2.34 20.06
C LYS A 86 -10.16 3.12 21.38
N PRO A 87 -10.70 4.35 21.38
CA PRO A 87 -11.19 5.10 20.20
C PRO A 87 -10.04 5.52 19.28
N PRO A 88 -10.33 5.78 17.98
CA PRO A 88 -9.30 6.20 17.03
C PRO A 88 -8.75 7.59 17.40
N LYS A 89 -7.50 7.84 17.03
CA LYS A 89 -6.91 9.18 17.10
C LYS A 89 -7.37 10.02 15.91
N ILE A 90 -7.22 11.34 16.02
CA ILE A 90 -7.45 12.22 14.88
C ILE A 90 -6.44 11.89 13.76
N LEU A 91 -6.95 11.75 12.54
CA LEU A 91 -6.10 11.52 11.36
C LEU A 91 -5.34 12.82 11.02
N ASN A 92 -4.04 12.69 10.83
CA ASN A 92 -3.19 13.79 10.35
C ASN A 92 -2.18 13.22 9.34
N VAL A 93 -2.43 13.47 8.06
CA VAL A 93 -1.61 12.95 6.95
C VAL A 93 -0.74 14.07 6.41
N ASP A 94 0.58 13.84 6.42
CA ASP A 94 1.51 14.72 5.71
C ASP A 94 1.41 14.46 4.19
N PRO A 95 1.08 15.47 3.36
CA PRO A 95 0.92 15.30 1.92
C PRO A 95 2.24 15.06 1.18
N GLU A 96 3.37 15.46 1.72
CA GLU A 96 4.66 15.35 1.02
C GLU A 96 5.12 13.91 0.78
N PRO A 97 5.09 12.99 1.75
CA PRO A 97 5.34 11.58 1.49
C PRO A 97 4.38 10.98 0.45
N VAL A 98 3.09 11.32 0.52
CA VAL A 98 2.07 10.83 -0.41
C VAL A 98 2.41 11.24 -1.85
N ARG A 99 2.72 12.53 -2.09
CA ARG A 99 3.12 13.03 -3.41
C ARG A 99 4.38 12.36 -3.94
N LYS A 100 5.38 12.16 -3.07
CA LYS A 100 6.64 11.49 -3.47
C LYS A 100 6.41 10.05 -3.87
N ASP A 101 5.62 9.31 -3.10
CA ASP A 101 5.29 7.93 -3.40
C ASP A 101 4.52 7.82 -4.72
N ILE A 102 3.49 8.65 -4.93
CA ILE A 102 2.70 8.66 -6.17
C ILE A 102 3.61 8.99 -7.37
N ALA A 103 4.45 10.03 -7.25
CA ALA A 103 5.39 10.39 -8.32
C ALA A 103 6.36 9.23 -8.63
N TYR A 104 6.83 8.53 -7.60
CA TYR A 104 7.69 7.38 -7.78
C TYR A 104 6.97 6.24 -8.51
N TYR A 105 5.77 5.84 -8.09
CA TYR A 105 5.01 4.77 -8.74
C TYR A 105 4.66 5.12 -10.19
N LYS A 106 4.22 6.34 -10.44
CA LYS A 106 3.97 6.83 -11.82
C LYS A 106 5.22 6.81 -12.69
N SER A 107 6.39 7.12 -12.12
CA SER A 107 7.67 7.03 -12.85
C SER A 107 8.03 5.60 -13.26
N LEU A 108 7.48 4.61 -12.59
CA LEU A 108 7.61 3.18 -12.92
C LEU A 108 6.54 2.71 -13.91
N GLY A 109 5.51 3.52 -14.20
CA GLY A 109 4.38 3.19 -15.06
C GLY A 109 3.23 2.51 -14.30
N ILE A 110 3.13 2.69 -12.98
CA ILE A 110 2.01 2.20 -12.18
C ILE A 110 1.00 3.34 -12.02
N ASP A 111 -0.19 3.17 -12.58
CA ASP A 111 -1.27 4.16 -12.55
C ASP A 111 -2.37 3.84 -11.55
N GLU A 112 -2.57 2.56 -11.21
CA GLU A 112 -3.55 2.14 -10.22
C GLU A 112 -2.92 2.12 -8.82
N ILE A 113 -3.26 3.14 -8.01
CA ILE A 113 -2.76 3.31 -6.65
C ILE A 113 -3.96 3.49 -5.73
N THR A 114 -4.11 2.61 -4.77
CA THR A 114 -5.14 2.64 -3.73
C THR A 114 -4.50 2.78 -2.35
N THR A 115 -5.30 3.03 -1.32
CA THR A 115 -4.82 3.07 0.06
C THR A 115 -5.86 2.52 1.03
N PHE A 116 -5.42 1.87 2.08
CA PHE A 116 -6.29 1.56 3.21
C PHE A 116 -6.82 2.83 3.87
N ALA A 117 -8.08 2.75 4.34
CA ALA A 117 -8.80 3.79 5.06
C ALA A 117 -9.46 3.21 6.33
N CYS A 118 -8.70 2.53 7.16
CA CYS A 118 -9.17 1.90 8.38
C CYS A 118 -9.38 2.90 9.52
N TYR A 119 -10.30 2.61 10.45
CA TYR A 119 -10.60 3.45 11.63
C TYR A 119 -11.07 4.87 11.30
N LEU A 120 -11.77 5.03 10.18
CA LEU A 120 -12.37 6.28 9.71
C LEU A 120 -13.90 6.15 9.54
N GLY A 121 -14.53 5.23 10.28
CA GLY A 121 -15.96 5.02 10.27
C GLY A 121 -16.71 5.90 11.29
N GLN A 122 -17.93 5.50 11.64
CA GLN A 122 -18.83 6.29 12.49
C GLN A 122 -18.20 6.67 13.84
N ASP A 123 -17.43 5.77 14.44
CA ASP A 123 -16.73 6.04 15.71
C ASP A 123 -15.66 7.14 15.61
N TYR A 124 -15.09 7.35 14.42
CA TYR A 124 -14.22 8.48 14.14
C TYR A 124 -15.03 9.76 13.93
N GLU A 125 -16.09 9.69 13.11
CA GLU A 125 -16.93 10.84 12.80
C GLU A 125 -17.63 11.42 14.03
N ASP A 126 -18.06 10.57 14.95
CA ASP A 126 -18.66 11.00 16.23
C ASP A 126 -17.70 11.81 17.12
N LEU A 127 -16.39 11.60 16.98
CA LEU A 127 -15.38 12.28 17.78
C LEU A 127 -14.81 13.52 17.08
N TYR A 128 -14.61 13.44 15.77
CA TYR A 128 -13.79 14.41 15.02
C TYR A 128 -14.49 14.98 13.79
N GLY A 129 -15.68 14.49 13.44
CA GLY A 129 -16.33 14.80 12.17
C GLY A 129 -15.77 14.03 10.98
N ILE A 130 -16.10 14.47 9.78
CA ILE A 130 -15.66 13.81 8.53
C ILE A 130 -14.12 13.83 8.45
N PRO A 131 -13.47 12.68 8.14
CA PRO A 131 -12.03 12.60 8.01
C PRO A 131 -11.50 13.55 6.93
N ASP A 132 -10.47 14.32 7.25
CA ASP A 132 -9.76 15.13 6.25
C ASP A 132 -8.79 14.25 5.44
N ILE A 133 -9.17 13.96 4.20
CA ILE A 133 -8.37 13.20 3.24
C ILE A 133 -7.78 14.07 2.12
N HIS A 134 -7.77 15.39 2.28
CA HIS A 134 -7.25 16.31 1.26
C HIS A 134 -5.80 16.03 0.88
N ALA A 135 -4.97 15.65 1.83
CA ALA A 135 -3.59 15.28 1.56
C ALA A 135 -3.47 14.15 0.52
N TYR A 136 -4.40 13.19 0.57
CA TYR A 136 -4.49 12.10 -0.41
C TYR A 136 -5.08 12.58 -1.74
N THR A 137 -6.24 13.24 -1.72
CA THR A 137 -6.96 13.62 -2.95
C THR A 137 -6.23 14.68 -3.78
N GLN A 138 -5.42 15.53 -3.17
CA GLN A 138 -4.62 16.56 -3.86
C GLN A 138 -3.27 16.06 -4.37
N ALA A 139 -2.90 14.82 -4.08
CA ALA A 139 -1.63 14.24 -4.50
C ALA A 139 -1.68 13.65 -5.92
N PHE A 140 -2.87 13.45 -6.47
CA PHE A 140 -3.13 13.02 -7.85
C PHE A 140 -3.34 14.21 -8.77
#